data_b0a880dd21769ce85126f2dd4307e851
#
_entry.id   b0a880dd21769ce85126f2dd4307e851
#
_cell.length_a   1.000
_cell.length_b   1.000
_cell.length_c   1.000
_cell.angle_alpha   90.00
_cell.angle_beta   90.00
_cell.angle_gamma   90.00
#
_symmetry.space_group_name_H-M   'P 1'
#
loop_
_entity.id
_entity.type
_entity.pdbx_description
1 polymer ?
#
loop_
_entity_poly.entity_id
_entity_poly.type
_entity_poly.pdbx_seq_one_letter_code
_entity_poly.pdbx_strand_id
1 'polypeptide(L)'
;MKLEEGDEVTIQGPRTTYGGSPQLKNVTVLSYTKSLIKVEELDKDTLDKAGEDFKVSLTVKGEGVTVDIPEADQSWLSVKGIVTSGTKAEITFHANANAGGARSSSIGVTSTKGKQSSTVTAAVYQLGSIIECPIADFNKAEKGSTVYRLTGVITKVVKAQYGNCYIKDATGETYVYGIGKMGDFEKKGLKVGDVVTLTGVKDIYNGKGQMKNATLEAVKVVTKISVADFLTKKDDKNVYYMLEGTITEFAGQKNDLKTFGNFGLTDATGSAYVYGLTAGWGGEGKKAGELGLNFGDKITIIGYHTSYKNAPQVGGAFLFSKGK
;
A
#
# COMPACT_ATOMS: atom_id res chain seq x y z
N MET A 1 -35.55 18.13 17.76
CA MET A 1 -35.22 17.30 16.58
C MET A 1 -34.30 16.20 17.04
N LYS A 2 -34.63 14.94 16.81
CA LYS A 2 -33.73 13.79 17.12
C LYS A 2 -33.19 13.24 15.80
N LEU A 3 -31.95 13.57 15.49
CA LEU A 3 -31.21 13.01 14.36
C LEU A 3 -30.64 11.66 14.76
N GLU A 4 -30.56 10.75 13.79
CA GLU A 4 -29.97 9.42 13.91
C GLU A 4 -28.93 9.23 12.81
N GLU A 5 -28.03 8.29 13.00
CA GLU A 5 -27.05 7.94 11.99
C GLU A 5 -27.73 7.48 10.69
N GLY A 6 -27.25 7.99 9.55
CA GLY A 6 -27.84 7.75 8.23
C GLY A 6 -28.92 8.75 7.82
N ASP A 7 -29.38 9.66 8.72
CA ASP A 7 -30.27 10.73 8.31
C ASP A 7 -29.57 11.73 7.38
N GLU A 8 -30.23 12.11 6.30
CA GLU A 8 -29.77 13.17 5.41
C GLU A 8 -30.18 14.53 5.96
N VAL A 9 -29.25 15.46 6.12
CA VAL A 9 -29.47 16.77 6.72
C VAL A 9 -28.91 17.86 5.82
N THR A 10 -29.76 18.84 5.50
CA THR A 10 -29.33 20.09 4.87
C THR A 10 -29.11 21.14 5.95
N ILE A 11 -27.89 21.66 6.02
CA ILE A 11 -27.48 22.65 7.01
C ILE A 11 -26.95 23.91 6.35
N GLN A 12 -27.12 25.07 6.99
CA GLN A 12 -26.56 26.34 6.59
C GLN A 12 -25.80 26.98 7.75
N GLY A 13 -24.65 27.54 7.46
CA GLY A 13 -23.84 28.24 8.45
C GLY A 13 -22.62 28.90 7.85
N PRO A 14 -22.00 29.85 8.54
CA PRO A 14 -20.77 30.50 8.07
C PRO A 14 -19.61 29.51 8.10
N ARG A 15 -18.79 29.57 7.04
CA ARG A 15 -17.54 28.82 6.97
C ARG A 15 -16.52 29.45 7.92
N THR A 16 -15.84 28.62 8.68
CA THR A 16 -14.71 29.00 9.55
C THR A 16 -13.61 27.96 9.43
N THR A 17 -12.47 28.23 10.10
CA THR A 17 -11.33 27.30 10.15
C THR A 17 -10.90 27.12 11.60
N TYR A 18 -10.67 25.89 12.01
CA TYR A 18 -10.10 25.55 13.31
C TYR A 18 -8.98 24.51 13.13
N GLY A 19 -7.81 24.79 13.68
CA GLY A 19 -6.65 23.92 13.53
C GLY A 19 -6.24 23.63 12.07
N GLY A 20 -6.49 24.59 11.13
CA GLY A 20 -6.21 24.41 9.70
C GLY A 20 -7.32 23.67 8.92
N SER A 21 -8.30 23.08 9.58
CA SER A 21 -9.41 22.35 8.94
C SER A 21 -10.62 23.25 8.72
N PRO A 22 -11.22 23.27 7.52
CA PRO A 22 -12.46 24.01 7.26
C PRO A 22 -13.64 23.37 8.00
N GLN A 23 -14.51 24.19 8.56
CA GLN A 23 -15.72 23.77 9.25
C GLN A 23 -16.86 24.80 9.07
N LEU A 24 -18.09 24.37 9.33
CA LEU A 24 -19.24 25.27 9.49
C LEU A 24 -19.42 25.58 10.99
N LYS A 25 -19.75 26.83 11.30
CA LYS A 25 -20.01 27.29 12.66
C LYS A 25 -21.45 27.81 12.76
N ASN A 26 -22.08 27.62 13.94
CA ASN A 26 -23.44 28.09 14.22
C ASN A 26 -24.42 27.68 13.11
N VAL A 27 -24.47 26.39 12.80
CA VAL A 27 -25.29 25.86 11.72
C VAL A 27 -26.79 25.86 12.11
N THR A 28 -27.62 26.19 11.12
CA THR A 28 -29.06 25.99 11.19
C THR A 28 -29.43 24.80 10.29
N VAL A 29 -30.26 23.89 10.78
CA VAL A 29 -30.82 22.81 9.98
C VAL A 29 -31.98 23.35 9.16
N LEU A 30 -31.88 23.27 7.84
CA LEU A 30 -32.90 23.72 6.89
C LEU A 30 -33.93 22.62 6.60
N SER A 31 -33.45 21.39 6.43
CA SER A 31 -34.30 20.22 6.21
C SER A 31 -33.58 18.95 6.65
N TYR A 32 -34.30 17.89 6.89
CA TYR A 32 -33.77 16.57 7.12
C TYR A 32 -34.74 15.49 6.60
N THR A 33 -34.17 14.38 6.17
CA THR A 33 -34.88 13.18 5.75
C THR A 33 -34.39 12.00 6.60
N LYS A 34 -35.32 11.28 7.23
CA LYS A 34 -35.00 10.11 8.03
C LYS A 34 -34.53 8.96 7.15
N SER A 35 -33.44 8.28 7.55
CA SER A 35 -33.02 7.08 6.89
C SER A 35 -34.07 5.96 6.98
N LEU A 36 -34.23 5.24 5.88
CA LEU A 36 -35.09 4.04 5.81
C LEU A 36 -34.39 2.78 6.31
N ILE A 37 -33.10 2.85 6.57
CA ILE A 37 -32.31 1.69 6.96
C ILE A 37 -31.16 2.10 7.90
N LYS A 38 -30.84 1.23 8.85
CA LYS A 38 -29.71 1.40 9.77
C LYS A 38 -29.08 0.06 10.05
N VAL A 39 -27.73 0.00 10.08
CA VAL A 39 -27.00 -1.18 10.60
C VAL A 39 -27.07 -1.15 12.12
N GLU A 40 -27.59 -2.21 12.72
CA GLU A 40 -27.60 -2.39 14.17
C GLU A 40 -26.38 -3.18 14.63
N GLU A 41 -25.98 -4.20 13.86
CA GLU A 41 -24.87 -5.06 14.19
C GLU A 41 -24.27 -5.68 12.93
N LEU A 42 -22.94 -5.77 12.89
CA LEU A 42 -22.15 -6.66 12.04
C LEU A 42 -21.47 -7.63 12.98
N ASP A 43 -21.85 -8.90 12.96
CA ASP A 43 -21.38 -9.91 13.91
C ASP A 43 -19.87 -10.20 13.79
N LYS A 44 -19.32 -10.02 12.57
CA LYS A 44 -17.90 -10.16 12.27
C LYS A 44 -17.48 -9.15 11.20
N ASP A 45 -16.61 -8.22 11.56
CA ASP A 45 -15.96 -7.30 10.64
C ASP A 45 -14.67 -7.89 10.04
N THR A 46 -14.06 -8.85 10.73
CA THR A 46 -12.85 -9.56 10.35
C THR A 46 -13.15 -11.05 10.22
N LEU A 47 -12.96 -11.59 9.00
CA LEU A 47 -13.29 -12.96 8.63
C LEU A 47 -12.04 -13.83 8.56
N ASP A 48 -12.17 -15.11 8.92
CA ASP A 48 -11.08 -16.07 8.78
C ASP A 48 -10.77 -16.37 7.31
N LYS A 49 -9.51 -16.67 7.02
CA LYS A 49 -9.05 -17.07 5.70
C LYS A 49 -9.66 -18.37 5.17
N ALA A 50 -10.13 -19.24 6.06
CA ALA A 50 -10.79 -20.49 5.66
C ALA A 50 -12.15 -20.27 5.01
N GLY A 51 -12.67 -19.04 5.10
CA GLY A 51 -14.03 -18.71 4.70
C GLY A 51 -15.05 -19.04 5.79
N GLU A 52 -16.07 -18.26 5.89
CA GLU A 52 -17.12 -18.41 6.90
C GLU A 52 -18.38 -17.61 6.56
N ASP A 53 -19.43 -17.89 7.29
CA ASP A 53 -20.65 -17.09 7.26
C ASP A 53 -20.55 -15.94 8.27
N PHE A 54 -21.15 -14.80 7.92
CA PHE A 54 -21.32 -13.65 8.82
C PHE A 54 -22.66 -12.98 8.59
N LYS A 55 -23.12 -12.18 9.54
CA LYS A 55 -24.44 -11.59 9.53
C LYS A 55 -24.44 -10.09 9.70
N VAL A 56 -25.35 -9.43 9.02
CA VAL A 56 -25.65 -8.03 9.20
C VAL A 56 -27.10 -7.89 9.68
N SER A 57 -27.27 -7.36 10.89
CA SER A 57 -28.57 -7.07 11.48
C SER A 57 -28.93 -5.61 11.21
N LEU A 58 -30.15 -5.38 10.77
CA LEU A 58 -30.63 -4.09 10.27
C LEU A 58 -31.98 -3.72 10.88
N THR A 59 -32.20 -2.42 11.10
CA THR A 59 -33.52 -1.84 11.21
C THR A 59 -33.94 -1.29 9.84
N VAL A 60 -35.10 -1.71 9.32
CA VAL A 60 -35.62 -1.38 7.99
C VAL A 60 -36.98 -0.74 8.16
N LYS A 61 -37.13 0.51 7.70
CA LYS A 61 -38.38 1.28 7.75
C LYS A 61 -39.05 1.41 6.35
N GLY A 62 -38.35 0.88 5.32
CA GLY A 62 -38.84 0.84 3.93
C GLY A 62 -39.55 -0.47 3.58
N GLU A 63 -39.70 -0.74 2.28
CA GLU A 63 -40.49 -1.85 1.71
C GLU A 63 -39.63 -3.14 1.46
N GLY A 64 -38.45 -3.21 2.04
CA GLY A 64 -37.51 -4.35 1.90
C GLY A 64 -36.08 -3.88 1.79
N VAL A 65 -35.18 -4.83 1.44
CA VAL A 65 -33.76 -4.56 1.26
C VAL A 65 -33.25 -5.15 -0.05
N THR A 66 -32.34 -4.42 -0.68
CA THR A 66 -31.51 -4.91 -1.77
C THR A 66 -30.07 -4.85 -1.35
N VAL A 67 -29.28 -5.85 -1.75
CA VAL A 67 -27.86 -5.96 -1.42
C VAL A 67 -27.05 -5.72 -2.67
N ASP A 68 -26.04 -4.87 -2.56
CA ASP A 68 -25.07 -4.60 -3.60
C ASP A 68 -23.66 -5.00 -3.11
N ILE A 69 -23.16 -6.10 -3.66
CA ILE A 69 -21.78 -6.53 -3.49
C ILE A 69 -21.01 -6.02 -4.70
N PRO A 70 -19.89 -5.27 -4.52
CA PRO A 70 -19.08 -4.80 -5.64
C PRO A 70 -18.71 -5.95 -6.59
N GLU A 71 -18.80 -5.73 -7.90
CA GLU A 71 -18.58 -6.76 -8.92
C GLU A 71 -17.24 -7.49 -8.74
N ALA A 72 -16.18 -6.78 -8.38
CA ALA A 72 -14.86 -7.35 -8.10
C ALA A 72 -14.86 -8.34 -6.92
N ASP A 73 -15.82 -8.22 -5.99
CA ASP A 73 -15.89 -9.02 -4.78
C ASP A 73 -16.87 -10.20 -4.87
N GLN A 74 -17.73 -10.23 -5.88
CA GLN A 74 -18.75 -11.29 -6.08
C GLN A 74 -18.15 -12.68 -6.29
N SER A 75 -16.88 -12.76 -6.68
CA SER A 75 -16.17 -14.04 -6.79
C SER A 75 -15.91 -14.70 -5.43
N TRP A 76 -15.97 -13.97 -4.34
CA TRP A 76 -15.65 -14.47 -3.00
C TRP A 76 -16.69 -14.15 -1.93
N LEU A 77 -17.56 -13.17 -2.18
CA LEU A 77 -18.69 -12.82 -1.32
C LEU A 77 -20.02 -13.15 -2.00
N SER A 78 -20.95 -13.68 -1.25
CA SER A 78 -22.31 -13.95 -1.71
C SER A 78 -23.34 -13.77 -0.60
N VAL A 79 -24.58 -13.47 -0.98
CA VAL A 79 -25.71 -13.49 -0.07
C VAL A 79 -26.22 -14.92 0.06
N LYS A 80 -26.27 -15.44 1.28
CA LYS A 80 -26.80 -16.78 1.59
C LYS A 80 -28.29 -16.76 1.91
N GLY A 81 -28.76 -15.67 2.53
CA GLY A 81 -30.17 -15.53 2.85
C GLY A 81 -30.50 -14.17 3.47
N ILE A 82 -31.75 -13.79 3.36
CA ILE A 82 -32.31 -12.58 3.97
C ILE A 82 -33.57 -12.99 4.73
N VAL A 83 -33.62 -12.68 6.01
CA VAL A 83 -34.79 -12.91 6.86
C VAL A 83 -35.30 -11.58 7.35
N THR A 84 -36.60 -11.33 7.18
CA THR A 84 -37.26 -10.09 7.63
C THR A 84 -38.35 -10.39 8.64
N SER A 85 -38.48 -9.55 9.69
CA SER A 85 -39.51 -9.65 10.70
C SER A 85 -39.88 -8.25 11.21
N GLY A 86 -41.06 -7.75 10.79
CA GLY A 86 -41.48 -6.38 11.09
C GLY A 86 -40.50 -5.36 10.50
N THR A 87 -39.89 -4.55 11.36
CA THR A 87 -38.86 -3.56 10.97
C THR A 87 -37.45 -4.08 11.11
N LYS A 88 -37.23 -5.37 11.34
CA LYS A 88 -35.91 -5.98 11.43
C LYS A 88 -35.62 -6.82 10.21
N ALA A 89 -34.38 -6.77 9.76
CA ALA A 89 -33.86 -7.67 8.75
C ALA A 89 -32.49 -8.24 9.21
N GLU A 90 -32.25 -9.50 8.93
CA GLU A 90 -30.96 -10.15 9.08
C GLU A 90 -30.54 -10.69 7.72
N ILE A 91 -29.35 -10.30 7.27
CA ILE A 91 -28.75 -10.78 6.04
C ILE A 91 -27.57 -11.68 6.41
N THR A 92 -27.62 -12.92 5.96
CA THR A 92 -26.48 -13.85 6.08
C THR A 92 -25.69 -13.82 4.80
N PHE A 93 -24.40 -13.56 4.92
CA PHE A 93 -23.42 -13.61 3.86
C PHE A 93 -22.51 -14.84 4.01
N HIS A 94 -21.90 -15.24 2.91
CA HIS A 94 -20.85 -16.24 2.87
C HIS A 94 -19.60 -15.66 2.21
N ALA A 95 -18.46 -15.79 2.87
CA ALA A 95 -17.14 -15.52 2.31
C ALA A 95 -16.44 -16.82 1.98
N ASN A 96 -16.03 -17.02 0.72
CA ASN A 96 -15.23 -18.16 0.29
C ASN A 96 -13.84 -18.13 0.91
N ALA A 97 -13.18 -19.29 1.02
CA ALA A 97 -11.79 -19.38 1.46
C ALA A 97 -10.87 -18.46 0.64
N ASN A 98 -9.91 -17.82 1.33
CA ASN A 98 -8.95 -16.90 0.76
C ASN A 98 -7.56 -17.55 0.70
N ALA A 99 -7.19 -18.04 -0.47
CA ALA A 99 -5.84 -18.57 -0.72
C ALA A 99 -4.82 -17.49 -1.08
N GLY A 100 -5.28 -16.24 -1.27
CA GLY A 100 -4.46 -15.08 -1.63
C GLY A 100 -4.13 -14.17 -0.46
N GLY A 101 -3.78 -12.92 -0.75
CA GLY A 101 -3.60 -11.85 0.23
C GLY A 101 -4.88 -11.46 0.94
N ALA A 102 -4.76 -10.76 2.06
CA ALA A 102 -5.92 -10.20 2.73
C ALA A 102 -6.73 -9.30 1.79
N ARG A 103 -8.05 -9.28 1.94
CA ARG A 103 -8.98 -8.54 1.09
C ARG A 103 -10.10 -7.91 1.91
N SER A 104 -10.72 -6.90 1.36
CA SER A 104 -11.83 -6.20 2.01
C SER A 104 -12.94 -5.90 1.01
N SER A 105 -14.16 -5.75 1.49
CA SER A 105 -15.30 -5.31 0.73
C SER A 105 -16.13 -4.33 1.51
N SER A 106 -16.84 -3.45 0.77
CA SER A 106 -17.84 -2.53 1.30
C SER A 106 -19.19 -2.87 0.68
N ILE A 107 -19.99 -3.64 1.39
CA ILE A 107 -21.27 -4.16 0.93
C ILE A 107 -22.34 -3.07 1.12
N GLY A 108 -22.99 -2.65 0.05
CA GLY A 108 -24.12 -1.73 0.10
C GLY A 108 -25.42 -2.46 0.44
N VAL A 109 -26.22 -1.92 1.35
CA VAL A 109 -27.57 -2.41 1.62
C VAL A 109 -28.53 -1.24 1.52
N THR A 110 -29.49 -1.33 0.61
CA THR A 110 -30.44 -0.26 0.28
C THR A 110 -31.85 -0.66 0.63
N SER A 111 -32.58 0.29 1.22
CA SER A 111 -34.05 0.18 1.41
C SER A 111 -34.76 1.35 0.75
N THR A 112 -35.92 1.10 0.17
CA THR A 112 -36.73 2.08 -0.57
C THR A 112 -38.12 2.18 0.01
N LYS A 113 -38.75 3.39 -0.14
CA LYS A 113 -40.14 3.61 0.16
C LYS A 113 -40.69 4.71 -0.74
N GLY A 114 -41.52 4.33 -1.69
CA GLY A 114 -41.98 5.23 -2.75
C GLY A 114 -40.77 5.74 -3.56
N LYS A 115 -40.53 7.07 -3.53
CA LYS A 115 -39.38 7.70 -4.21
C LYS A 115 -38.13 7.84 -3.32
N GLN A 116 -38.25 7.57 -2.03
CA GLN A 116 -37.12 7.65 -1.11
C GLN A 116 -36.29 6.38 -1.18
N SER A 117 -34.98 6.55 -1.16
CA SER A 117 -33.98 5.47 -1.07
C SER A 117 -32.95 5.82 0.00
N SER A 118 -32.52 4.87 0.79
CA SER A 118 -31.46 5.02 1.77
C SER A 118 -30.55 3.82 1.70
N THR A 119 -29.23 4.06 1.69
CA THR A 119 -28.21 3.03 1.63
C THR A 119 -27.29 3.11 2.84
N VAL A 120 -26.99 1.97 3.43
CA VAL A 120 -25.95 1.81 4.46
C VAL A 120 -24.87 0.87 3.95
N THR A 121 -23.69 0.94 4.55
CA THR A 121 -22.54 0.11 4.15
C THR A 121 -22.10 -0.77 5.30
N ALA A 122 -21.90 -2.06 5.02
CA ALA A 122 -21.21 -3.00 5.88
C ALA A 122 -19.81 -3.27 5.31
N ALA A 123 -18.78 -2.88 6.05
CA ALA A 123 -17.39 -3.10 5.64
C ALA A 123 -16.85 -4.37 6.31
N VAL A 124 -16.28 -5.28 5.53
CA VAL A 124 -15.68 -6.52 6.01
C VAL A 124 -14.26 -6.67 5.50
N TYR A 125 -13.41 -7.27 6.32
CA TYR A 125 -12.02 -7.59 6.03
C TYR A 125 -11.82 -9.09 6.18
N GLN A 126 -11.25 -9.77 5.18
CA GLN A 126 -10.91 -11.19 5.28
C GLN A 126 -9.40 -11.38 5.33
N LEU A 127 -8.94 -12.13 6.34
CA LEU A 127 -7.55 -12.52 6.48
C LEU A 127 -7.07 -13.27 5.23
N GLY A 128 -5.81 -13.04 4.87
CA GLY A 128 -5.17 -13.72 3.74
C GLY A 128 -4.37 -14.94 4.21
N SER A 129 -4.10 -15.81 3.25
CA SER A 129 -3.15 -16.92 3.45
C SER A 129 -1.71 -16.49 3.18
N ILE A 130 -1.48 -15.28 2.65
CA ILE A 130 -0.16 -14.73 2.36
C ILE A 130 0.27 -13.83 3.52
N ILE A 131 1.46 -14.11 4.06
CA ILE A 131 2.07 -13.29 5.11
C ILE A 131 2.95 -12.22 4.45
N GLU A 132 2.53 -10.96 4.56
CA GLU A 132 3.39 -9.84 4.17
C GLU A 132 4.34 -9.50 5.33
N CYS A 133 5.63 -9.48 5.08
CA CYS A 133 6.64 -9.22 6.11
C CYS A 133 7.93 -8.63 5.52
N PRO A 134 8.76 -7.96 6.36
CA PRO A 134 10.12 -7.57 6.00
C PRO A 134 11.00 -8.79 5.66
N ILE A 135 12.01 -8.56 4.81
CA ILE A 135 12.95 -9.63 4.38
C ILE A 135 13.68 -10.25 5.58
N ALA A 136 14.02 -9.46 6.61
CA ALA A 136 14.67 -9.99 7.81
C ALA A 136 13.80 -11.03 8.53
N ASP A 137 12.48 -10.84 8.59
CA ASP A 137 11.57 -11.77 9.25
C ASP A 137 11.32 -13.01 8.38
N PHE A 138 11.18 -12.83 7.07
CA PHE A 138 11.20 -13.96 6.13
C PHE A 138 12.49 -14.80 6.27
N ASN A 139 13.65 -14.17 6.44
CA ASN A 139 14.92 -14.89 6.58
C ASN A 139 14.97 -15.76 7.84
N LYS A 140 14.28 -15.36 8.92
CA LYS A 140 14.16 -16.14 10.17
C LYS A 140 13.11 -17.24 10.08
N ALA A 141 12.19 -17.16 9.11
CA ALA A 141 11.11 -18.13 8.99
C ALA A 141 11.65 -19.52 8.68
N GLU A 142 10.94 -20.52 9.18
CA GLU A 142 11.24 -21.92 8.89
C GLU A 142 10.83 -22.30 7.47
N LYS A 143 11.50 -23.31 6.92
CA LYS A 143 11.11 -23.91 5.64
C LYS A 143 9.71 -24.50 5.75
N GLY A 144 8.86 -24.21 4.77
CA GLY A 144 7.48 -24.71 4.79
C GLY A 144 6.65 -24.26 3.59
N SER A 145 5.36 -24.51 3.69
CA SER A 145 4.36 -24.17 2.65
C SER A 145 3.72 -22.80 2.85
N THR A 146 4.05 -22.09 3.95
CA THR A 146 3.55 -20.74 4.18
C THR A 146 3.99 -19.81 3.06
N VAL A 147 3.05 -19.12 2.43
CA VAL A 147 3.33 -18.15 1.38
C VAL A 147 3.60 -16.80 2.00
N TYR A 148 4.71 -16.19 1.62
CA TYR A 148 5.13 -14.86 2.06
C TYR A 148 5.06 -13.88 0.89
N ARG A 149 4.68 -12.64 1.17
CA ARG A 149 4.81 -11.50 0.25
C ARG A 149 5.97 -10.64 0.70
N LEU A 150 6.94 -10.45 -0.20
CA LEU A 150 8.10 -9.60 0.02
C LEU A 150 8.15 -8.50 -1.04
N THR A 151 8.52 -7.29 -0.63
CA THR A 151 8.84 -6.21 -1.56
C THR A 151 10.27 -5.77 -1.34
N GLY A 152 11.06 -5.73 -2.42
CA GLY A 152 12.45 -5.31 -2.34
C GLY A 152 13.03 -4.95 -3.71
N VAL A 153 14.19 -4.30 -3.69
CA VAL A 153 14.93 -3.94 -4.90
C VAL A 153 15.81 -5.11 -5.36
N ILE A 154 15.82 -5.40 -6.67
CA ILE A 154 16.74 -6.37 -7.25
C ILE A 154 18.15 -5.83 -7.17
N THR A 155 19.01 -6.46 -6.36
CA THR A 155 20.42 -6.04 -6.18
C THR A 155 21.38 -6.77 -7.10
N LYS A 156 21.05 -8.02 -7.46
CA LYS A 156 21.88 -8.85 -8.32
C LYS A 156 21.03 -9.86 -9.07
N VAL A 157 21.28 -9.98 -10.37
CA VAL A 157 20.76 -11.06 -11.21
C VAL A 157 21.83 -12.16 -11.32
N VAL A 158 21.46 -13.38 -10.96
CA VAL A 158 22.38 -14.55 -10.98
C VAL A 158 22.19 -15.36 -12.26
N LYS A 159 20.94 -15.67 -12.62
CA LYS A 159 20.56 -16.35 -13.88
C LYS A 159 19.24 -15.81 -14.36
N ALA A 160 19.24 -14.87 -15.29
CA ALA A 160 18.04 -14.22 -15.83
C ALA A 160 17.04 -15.22 -16.42
N GLN A 161 17.53 -16.19 -17.17
CA GLN A 161 16.72 -17.25 -17.78
C GLN A 161 15.75 -17.93 -16.80
N TYR A 162 16.16 -18.09 -15.53
CA TYR A 162 15.35 -18.72 -14.48
C TYR A 162 14.75 -17.71 -13.50
N GLY A 163 15.05 -16.42 -13.66
CA GLY A 163 14.64 -15.39 -12.70
C GLY A 163 15.36 -15.49 -11.35
N ASN A 164 16.57 -16.08 -11.31
CA ASN A 164 17.36 -16.19 -10.09
C ASN A 164 18.02 -14.86 -9.78
N CYS A 165 17.69 -14.26 -8.66
CA CYS A 165 18.20 -12.95 -8.25
C CYS A 165 18.28 -12.80 -6.74
N TYR A 166 18.86 -11.69 -6.29
CA TYR A 166 18.76 -11.22 -4.91
C TYR A 166 17.82 -10.02 -4.87
N ILE A 167 16.97 -9.97 -3.85
CA ILE A 167 16.15 -8.79 -3.53
C ILE A 167 16.49 -8.29 -2.13
N LYS A 168 16.47 -6.97 -1.96
CA LYS A 168 16.83 -6.29 -0.71
C LYS A 168 15.78 -5.26 -0.35
N ASP A 169 15.43 -5.19 0.94
CA ASP A 169 14.71 -4.09 1.56
C ASP A 169 15.60 -3.38 2.60
N ALA A 170 15.01 -2.52 3.45
CA ALA A 170 15.76 -1.85 4.51
C ALA A 170 16.24 -2.79 5.63
N THR A 171 15.67 -4.00 5.72
CA THR A 171 15.89 -4.93 6.84
C THR A 171 16.85 -6.05 6.49
N GLY A 172 17.04 -6.34 5.19
CA GLY A 172 17.92 -7.43 4.77
C GLY A 172 17.86 -7.73 3.28
N GLU A 173 18.56 -8.77 2.90
CA GLU A 173 18.62 -9.32 1.54
C GLU A 173 18.28 -10.80 1.55
N THR A 174 17.58 -11.27 0.54
CA THR A 174 17.28 -12.69 0.35
C THR A 174 17.48 -13.13 -1.09
N TYR A 175 17.84 -14.40 -1.27
CA TYR A 175 17.93 -15.02 -2.59
C TYR A 175 16.56 -15.51 -3.03
N VAL A 176 16.21 -15.24 -4.29
CA VAL A 176 15.02 -15.73 -4.96
C VAL A 176 15.43 -16.79 -5.98
N TYR A 177 14.97 -18.01 -5.76
CA TYR A 177 15.19 -19.14 -6.67
C TYR A 177 14.02 -19.23 -7.66
N GLY A 178 14.14 -18.45 -8.73
CA GLY A 178 13.16 -18.37 -9.82
C GLY A 178 12.02 -17.40 -9.59
N ILE A 179 11.79 -16.49 -10.53
CA ILE A 179 10.59 -15.66 -10.60
C ILE A 179 9.77 -16.11 -11.81
N GLY A 180 8.60 -16.71 -11.56
CA GLY A 180 7.73 -17.24 -12.60
C GLY A 180 8.29 -18.47 -13.30
N LYS A 181 7.97 -18.61 -14.59
CA LYS A 181 8.48 -19.68 -15.45
C LYS A 181 9.82 -19.27 -16.10
N MET A 182 10.54 -20.25 -16.64
CA MET A 182 11.74 -20.00 -17.43
C MET A 182 11.47 -18.99 -18.56
N GLY A 183 12.29 -17.94 -18.61
CA GLY A 183 12.16 -16.83 -19.57
C GLY A 183 11.23 -15.69 -19.15
N ASP A 184 10.42 -15.83 -18.09
CA ASP A 184 9.50 -14.78 -17.66
C ASP A 184 10.23 -13.53 -17.15
N PHE A 185 11.35 -13.69 -16.49
CA PHE A 185 12.19 -12.58 -16.00
C PHE A 185 12.65 -11.67 -17.13
N GLU A 186 13.20 -12.28 -18.20
CA GLU A 186 13.69 -11.55 -19.38
C GLU A 186 12.52 -10.97 -20.19
N LYS A 187 11.44 -11.72 -20.37
CA LYS A 187 10.23 -11.25 -21.05
C LYS A 187 9.60 -10.01 -20.39
N LYS A 188 9.67 -9.94 -19.08
CA LYS A 188 9.17 -8.80 -18.29
C LYS A 188 10.17 -7.65 -18.20
N GLY A 189 11.38 -7.81 -18.76
CA GLY A 189 12.43 -6.79 -18.77
C GLY A 189 12.96 -6.45 -17.37
N LEU A 190 12.85 -7.38 -16.41
CA LEU A 190 13.33 -7.17 -15.05
C LEU A 190 14.85 -7.02 -15.01
N LYS A 191 15.31 -6.09 -14.19
CA LYS A 191 16.74 -5.77 -14.08
C LYS A 191 17.14 -5.31 -12.69
N VAL A 192 18.44 -5.24 -12.43
CA VAL A 192 18.99 -4.64 -11.22
C VAL A 192 18.49 -3.21 -11.05
N GLY A 193 18.05 -2.89 -9.84
CA GLY A 193 17.44 -1.61 -9.47
C GLY A 193 15.91 -1.62 -9.45
N ASP A 194 15.25 -2.50 -10.21
CA ASP A 194 13.78 -2.58 -10.17
C ASP A 194 13.30 -3.03 -8.79
N VAL A 195 12.20 -2.42 -8.32
CA VAL A 195 11.54 -2.83 -7.08
C VAL A 195 10.43 -3.81 -7.42
N VAL A 196 10.50 -5.00 -6.87
CA VAL A 196 9.54 -6.08 -7.14
C VAL A 196 8.79 -6.48 -5.88
N THR A 197 7.50 -6.77 -6.04
CA THR A 197 6.69 -7.46 -5.04
C THR A 197 6.49 -8.89 -5.48
N LEU A 198 6.93 -9.83 -4.66
CA LEU A 198 6.93 -11.25 -4.94
C LEU A 198 6.14 -12.00 -3.87
N THR A 199 5.39 -13.02 -4.27
CA THR A 199 4.90 -14.06 -3.36
C THR A 199 5.65 -15.36 -3.59
N GLY A 200 5.94 -16.09 -2.52
CA GLY A 200 6.64 -17.37 -2.59
C GLY A 200 6.79 -18.02 -1.23
N VAL A 201 7.38 -19.22 -1.21
CA VAL A 201 7.57 -19.97 0.04
C VAL A 201 9.01 -19.93 0.52
N LYS A 202 9.21 -20.09 1.84
CA LYS A 202 10.54 -20.26 2.41
C LYS A 202 11.07 -21.65 2.11
N ASP A 203 12.28 -21.70 1.56
CA ASP A 203 13.03 -22.94 1.35
C ASP A 203 14.46 -22.79 1.88
N ILE A 204 15.13 -23.92 2.11
CA ILE A 204 16.53 -23.99 2.51
C ILE A 204 17.25 -24.93 1.55
N TYR A 205 18.28 -24.43 0.89
CA TYR A 205 19.13 -25.19 0.00
C TYR A 205 20.60 -25.07 0.42
N ASN A 206 21.25 -26.19 0.66
CA ASN A 206 22.64 -26.24 1.17
C ASN A 206 22.87 -25.34 2.39
N GLY A 207 21.92 -25.34 3.35
CA GLY A 207 22.00 -24.54 4.58
C GLY A 207 21.70 -23.05 4.40
N LYS A 208 21.41 -22.58 3.16
CA LYS A 208 21.07 -21.17 2.89
C LYS A 208 19.59 -21.00 2.64
N GLY A 209 18.99 -20.03 3.31
CA GLY A 209 17.60 -19.65 3.13
C GLY A 209 17.37 -18.98 1.77
N GLN A 210 16.22 -19.26 1.16
CA GLN A 210 15.82 -18.68 -0.12
C GLN A 210 14.29 -18.59 -0.22
N MET A 211 13.79 -17.70 -1.09
CA MET A 211 12.42 -17.75 -1.56
C MET A 211 12.35 -18.68 -2.78
N LYS A 212 11.39 -19.59 -2.80
CA LYS A 212 11.14 -20.53 -3.90
C LYS A 212 9.71 -20.38 -4.40
N ASN A 213 9.47 -20.80 -5.65
CA ASN A 213 8.18 -20.68 -6.33
C ASN A 213 7.66 -19.23 -6.35
N ALA A 214 8.57 -18.29 -6.59
CA ALA A 214 8.22 -16.89 -6.54
C ALA A 214 7.35 -16.48 -7.73
N THR A 215 6.25 -15.80 -7.43
CA THR A 215 5.36 -15.17 -8.42
C THR A 215 5.51 -13.66 -8.32
N LEU A 216 5.68 -13.00 -9.46
CA LEU A 216 5.71 -11.55 -9.53
C LEU A 216 4.29 -10.98 -9.46
N GLU A 217 3.99 -10.21 -8.41
CA GLU A 217 2.71 -9.51 -8.26
C GLU A 217 2.79 -8.08 -8.81
N ALA A 218 3.89 -7.38 -8.55
CA ALA A 218 4.08 -6.01 -9.02
C ALA A 218 5.56 -5.70 -9.29
N VAL A 219 5.79 -4.72 -10.17
CA VAL A 219 7.10 -4.15 -10.44
C VAL A 219 7.02 -2.63 -10.54
N LYS A 220 7.97 -1.94 -9.89
CA LYS A 220 8.28 -0.55 -10.15
C LYS A 220 9.58 -0.54 -10.96
N VAL A 221 9.45 -0.23 -12.24
CA VAL A 221 10.61 -0.12 -13.15
C VAL A 221 11.41 1.11 -12.75
N VAL A 222 12.71 0.90 -12.55
CA VAL A 222 13.62 1.99 -12.18
C VAL A 222 14.52 2.33 -13.35
N THR A 223 14.57 3.62 -13.70
CA THR A 223 15.41 4.11 -14.79
C THR A 223 16.64 4.82 -14.23
N LYS A 224 17.85 4.37 -14.64
CA LYS A 224 19.10 5.09 -14.31
C LYS A 224 19.22 6.31 -15.22
N ILE A 225 19.38 7.49 -14.62
CA ILE A 225 19.52 8.77 -15.31
C ILE A 225 20.54 9.66 -14.61
N SER A 226 20.98 10.73 -15.29
CA SER A 226 21.81 11.78 -14.71
C SER A 226 21.02 12.68 -13.76
N VAL A 227 21.71 13.43 -12.90
CA VAL A 227 21.08 14.43 -12.05
C VAL A 227 20.41 15.54 -12.88
N ALA A 228 21.04 15.99 -13.95
CA ALA A 228 20.43 17.01 -14.84
C ALA A 228 19.13 16.49 -15.47
N ASP A 229 19.11 15.26 -15.99
CA ASP A 229 17.91 14.66 -16.55
C ASP A 229 16.81 14.48 -15.50
N PHE A 230 17.19 14.11 -14.27
CA PHE A 230 16.25 13.98 -13.15
C PHE A 230 15.54 15.31 -12.87
N LEU A 231 16.26 16.42 -12.83
CA LEU A 231 15.71 17.75 -12.54
C LEU A 231 14.70 18.23 -13.59
N THR A 232 14.67 17.62 -14.80
CA THR A 232 13.68 17.92 -15.83
C THR A 232 12.38 17.13 -15.71
N LYS A 233 12.31 16.16 -14.80
CA LYS A 233 11.14 15.28 -14.67
C LYS A 233 9.98 16.01 -14.00
N LYS A 234 8.78 15.49 -14.23
CA LYS A 234 7.57 15.93 -13.53
C LYS A 234 7.44 15.18 -12.19
N ASP A 235 6.76 15.81 -11.25
CA ASP A 235 6.43 15.19 -9.96
C ASP A 235 5.56 13.95 -10.19
N ASP A 236 6.08 12.78 -9.82
CA ASP A 236 5.35 11.53 -9.86
C ASP A 236 5.96 10.53 -8.86
N LYS A 237 5.22 10.22 -7.79
CA LYS A 237 5.62 9.28 -6.74
C LYS A 237 5.61 7.80 -7.17
N ASN A 238 5.12 7.51 -8.38
CA ASN A 238 5.07 6.15 -8.91
C ASN A 238 6.23 5.85 -9.86
N VAL A 239 6.94 6.88 -10.35
CA VAL A 239 8.08 6.74 -11.27
C VAL A 239 9.38 6.91 -10.50
N TYR A 240 10.19 5.85 -10.48
CA TYR A 240 11.45 5.80 -9.73
C TYR A 240 12.66 5.92 -10.64
N TYR A 241 13.64 6.64 -10.15
CA TYR A 241 14.92 6.88 -10.84
C TYR A 241 16.08 6.41 -9.95
N MET A 242 17.10 5.83 -10.59
CA MET A 242 18.38 5.53 -9.96
C MET A 242 19.36 6.65 -10.30
N LEU A 243 19.90 7.27 -9.27
CA LEU A 243 20.87 8.37 -9.35
C LEU A 243 22.17 7.93 -8.68
N GLU A 244 23.28 8.25 -9.30
CA GLU A 244 24.64 8.01 -8.77
C GLU A 244 25.37 9.34 -8.64
N GLY A 245 25.98 9.57 -7.51
CA GLY A 245 26.70 10.82 -7.27
C GLY A 245 27.45 10.84 -5.96
N THR A 246 28.01 12.00 -5.66
CA THR A 246 28.73 12.30 -4.41
C THR A 246 27.80 13.06 -3.47
N ILE A 247 27.84 12.71 -2.19
CA ILE A 247 27.12 13.42 -1.13
C ILE A 247 27.79 14.78 -0.93
N THR A 248 27.04 15.85 -1.11
CA THR A 248 27.49 17.25 -0.93
C THR A 248 26.54 18.04 -0.05
N GLU A 249 26.95 19.20 0.40
CA GLU A 249 26.00 20.19 0.90
C GLU A 249 25.19 20.79 -0.26
N PHE A 250 23.92 21.06 -0.04
CA PHE A 250 23.04 21.71 -1.00
C PHE A 250 22.72 23.13 -0.51
N ALA A 251 23.13 24.13 -1.26
CA ALA A 251 22.98 25.53 -0.90
C ALA A 251 21.49 25.92 -0.75
N GLY A 252 21.17 26.70 0.27
CA GLY A 252 19.80 27.17 0.52
C GLY A 252 18.83 26.14 1.12
N GLN A 253 19.30 24.92 1.40
CA GLN A 253 18.50 23.88 2.04
C GLN A 253 19.13 23.43 3.39
N LYS A 254 18.29 22.83 4.24
CA LYS A 254 18.78 22.24 5.49
C LYS A 254 19.48 20.90 5.19
N ASN A 255 20.80 20.90 5.32
CA ASN A 255 21.60 19.68 5.23
C ASN A 255 21.63 19.00 6.60
N ASP A 256 21.06 17.80 6.69
CA ASP A 256 21.05 16.98 7.90
C ASP A 256 21.17 15.51 7.52
N LEU A 257 22.38 15.14 7.10
CA LEU A 257 22.69 13.79 6.61
C LEU A 257 22.52 12.73 7.70
N LYS A 258 22.83 13.10 8.96
CA LYS A 258 22.88 12.12 10.05
C LYS A 258 21.51 11.78 10.63
N THR A 259 20.62 12.76 10.77
CA THR A 259 19.30 12.50 11.36
C THR A 259 18.28 12.17 10.28
N PHE A 260 18.13 13.05 9.30
CA PHE A 260 17.04 12.97 8.32
C PHE A 260 17.46 12.41 6.95
N GLY A 261 18.77 12.27 6.68
CA GLY A 261 19.25 11.90 5.35
C GLY A 261 19.03 13.01 4.32
N ASN A 262 19.17 14.26 4.73
CA ASN A 262 19.01 15.43 3.85
C ASN A 262 20.37 15.94 3.40
N PHE A 263 20.60 15.99 2.08
CA PHE A 263 21.90 16.39 1.50
C PHE A 263 21.75 16.71 -0.01
N GLY A 264 22.80 17.23 -0.62
CA GLY A 264 22.93 17.31 -2.07
C GLY A 264 23.55 16.04 -2.65
N LEU A 265 22.97 15.50 -3.71
CA LEU A 265 23.59 14.46 -4.55
C LEU A 265 24.09 15.10 -5.82
N THR A 266 25.43 15.09 -6.02
CA THR A 266 26.09 15.77 -7.13
C THR A 266 26.77 14.75 -8.03
N ASP A 267 26.49 14.82 -9.34
CA ASP A 267 27.23 14.14 -10.40
C ASP A 267 27.92 15.15 -11.35
N ALA A 268 28.46 14.68 -12.45
CA ALA A 268 29.12 15.54 -13.45
C ALA A 268 28.14 16.52 -14.15
N THR A 269 26.83 16.31 -14.02
CA THR A 269 25.79 17.06 -14.76
C THR A 269 25.04 18.07 -13.89
N GLY A 270 25.10 17.92 -12.55
CA GLY A 270 24.41 18.84 -11.64
C GLY A 270 24.31 18.33 -10.23
N SER A 271 23.49 19.02 -9.42
CA SER A 271 23.22 18.67 -8.04
C SER A 271 21.70 18.69 -7.77
N ALA A 272 21.19 17.66 -7.10
CA ALA A 272 19.80 17.55 -6.66
C ALA A 272 19.72 17.42 -5.15
N TYR A 273 18.74 18.08 -4.53
CA TYR A 273 18.48 17.92 -3.10
C TYR A 273 17.78 16.59 -2.83
N VAL A 274 18.32 15.80 -1.92
CA VAL A 274 17.72 14.56 -1.42
C VAL A 274 17.03 14.87 -0.10
N TYR A 275 15.74 14.56 -0.02
CA TYR A 275 14.93 14.75 1.19
C TYR A 275 14.53 13.41 1.79
N GLY A 276 15.20 13.02 2.88
CA GLY A 276 14.85 11.85 3.66
C GLY A 276 15.38 10.51 3.12
N LEU A 277 16.73 10.34 3.04
CA LEU A 277 17.32 9.05 2.66
C LEU A 277 17.06 7.97 3.72
N THR A 278 16.59 6.80 3.28
CA THR A 278 16.40 5.61 4.11
C THR A 278 17.42 4.50 3.77
N ALA A 279 17.52 3.47 4.63
CA ALA A 279 18.49 2.38 4.49
C ALA A 279 18.23 1.46 3.28
N GLY A 280 17.00 1.42 2.79
CA GLY A 280 16.54 0.56 1.70
C GLY A 280 15.05 0.78 1.46
N TRP A 281 14.47 0.00 0.56
CA TRP A 281 13.03 0.00 0.32
C TRP A 281 12.26 -0.27 1.63
N GLY A 282 11.23 0.54 1.91
CA GLY A 282 10.44 0.43 3.14
C GLY A 282 11.16 0.84 4.42
N GLY A 283 12.32 1.49 4.31
CA GLY A 283 13.10 1.93 5.47
C GLY A 283 12.44 3.05 6.24
N GLU A 284 12.68 3.06 7.55
CA GLU A 284 12.21 4.12 8.44
C GLU A 284 12.99 5.41 8.23
N GLY A 285 12.29 6.54 8.25
CA GLY A 285 12.90 7.87 8.28
C GLY A 285 13.65 8.14 9.59
N LYS A 286 14.50 9.17 9.57
CA LYS A 286 15.29 9.64 10.74
C LYS A 286 16.35 8.64 11.26
N LYS A 287 16.72 7.65 10.45
CA LYS A 287 17.76 6.66 10.77
C LYS A 287 18.96 6.72 9.83
N ALA A 288 19.11 7.80 9.07
CA ALA A 288 20.20 7.96 8.11
C ALA A 288 21.60 7.90 8.73
N GLY A 289 21.75 8.27 10.00
CA GLY A 289 23.01 8.16 10.75
C GLY A 289 23.54 6.73 10.86
N GLU A 290 22.64 5.74 10.92
CA GLU A 290 23.01 4.33 11.00
C GLU A 290 23.67 3.83 9.70
N LEU A 291 23.52 4.56 8.58
CA LEU A 291 24.12 4.23 7.30
C LEU A 291 25.64 4.52 7.27
N GLY A 292 26.15 5.30 8.23
CA GLY A 292 27.58 5.65 8.29
C GLY A 292 28.06 6.44 7.06
N LEU A 293 27.21 7.26 6.45
CA LEU A 293 27.52 8.11 5.30
C LEU A 293 28.13 9.45 5.76
N ASN A 294 29.02 9.99 4.92
CA ASN A 294 29.65 11.28 5.12
C ASN A 294 29.60 12.12 3.85
N PHE A 295 29.76 13.42 3.98
CA PHE A 295 29.99 14.30 2.83
C PHE A 295 31.27 13.86 2.12
N GLY A 296 31.21 13.79 0.80
CA GLY A 296 32.27 13.26 -0.04
C GLY A 296 32.11 11.78 -0.44
N ASP A 297 31.24 11.03 0.24
CA ASP A 297 30.99 9.63 -0.13
C ASP A 297 30.27 9.54 -1.48
N LYS A 298 30.69 8.60 -2.31
CA LYS A 298 29.97 8.22 -3.53
C LYS A 298 28.89 7.20 -3.20
N ILE A 299 27.67 7.46 -3.66
CA ILE A 299 26.54 6.57 -3.45
C ILE A 299 25.68 6.45 -4.69
N THR A 300 24.89 5.37 -4.73
CA THR A 300 23.76 5.21 -5.63
C THR A 300 22.50 5.17 -4.79
N ILE A 301 21.52 5.99 -5.15
CA ILE A 301 20.20 6.03 -4.52
C ILE A 301 19.10 5.75 -5.54
N ILE A 302 17.94 5.32 -5.05
CA ILE A 302 16.71 5.22 -5.84
C ILE A 302 15.65 6.07 -5.16
N GLY A 303 14.95 6.90 -5.94
CA GLY A 303 13.88 7.76 -5.45
C GLY A 303 13.02 8.31 -6.59
N TYR A 304 11.98 9.05 -6.26
CA TYR A 304 11.09 9.68 -7.23
C TYR A 304 11.27 11.19 -7.25
N HIS A 305 10.86 11.82 -8.37
CA HIS A 305 10.85 13.27 -8.48
C HIS A 305 9.65 13.86 -7.72
N THR A 306 9.91 14.89 -6.92
CA THR A 306 8.89 15.68 -6.25
C THR A 306 9.41 17.11 -6.08
N SER A 307 8.53 18.07 -5.82
CA SER A 307 8.86 19.45 -5.59
C SER A 307 8.37 19.95 -4.23
N TYR A 308 9.14 20.79 -3.58
CA TYR A 308 8.74 21.54 -2.40
C TYR A 308 8.90 23.05 -2.68
N LYS A 309 7.81 23.82 -2.58
CA LYS A 309 7.78 25.24 -2.92
C LYS A 309 8.38 25.53 -4.31
N ASN A 310 8.02 24.71 -5.29
CA ASN A 310 8.52 24.72 -6.68
C ASN A 310 10.02 24.41 -6.85
N ALA A 311 10.71 23.97 -5.80
CA ALA A 311 12.09 23.49 -5.90
C ALA A 311 12.10 21.96 -6.07
N PRO A 312 12.67 21.41 -7.16
CA PRO A 312 12.74 19.98 -7.39
C PRO A 312 13.63 19.29 -6.36
N GLN A 313 13.24 18.11 -5.94
CA GLN A 313 13.99 17.29 -4.99
C GLN A 313 13.76 15.80 -5.21
N VAL A 314 14.68 14.96 -4.72
CA VAL A 314 14.52 13.51 -4.66
C VAL A 314 13.73 13.18 -3.40
N GLY A 315 12.51 12.66 -3.58
CA GLY A 315 11.65 12.18 -2.50
C GLY A 315 11.62 10.66 -2.43
N GLY A 316 11.26 10.09 -1.26
CA GLY A 316 11.20 8.64 -1.04
C GLY A 316 12.50 7.92 -1.36
N ALA A 317 13.62 8.62 -1.17
CA ALA A 317 14.94 8.11 -1.51
C ALA A 317 15.39 7.00 -0.57
N PHE A 318 15.99 5.95 -1.11
CA PHE A 318 16.65 4.91 -0.34
C PHE A 318 18.03 4.58 -0.92
N LEU A 319 18.92 4.14 -0.03
CA LEU A 319 20.28 3.76 -0.40
C LEU A 319 20.25 2.43 -1.17
N PHE A 320 20.73 2.45 -2.41
CA PHE A 320 20.92 1.24 -3.21
C PHE A 320 22.32 0.64 -2.97
N SER A 321 23.37 1.45 -3.08
CA SER A 321 24.74 1.02 -2.81
C SER A 321 25.64 2.21 -2.41
N LYS A 322 26.71 1.88 -1.66
CA LYS A 322 27.85 2.78 -1.47
C LYS A 322 28.84 2.54 -2.61
N GLY A 323 29.42 3.61 -3.14
CA GLY A 323 30.55 3.52 -4.05
C GLY A 323 31.77 2.92 -3.34
N LYS A 324 32.63 2.28 -4.10
CA LYS A 324 33.94 1.84 -3.64
C LYS A 324 34.91 3.02 -3.63
#